data_871ef2e406143f76ec56b34a24b8fc94
#
_entry.id   871ef2e406143f76ec56b34a24b8fc94
#
_cell.length_a   1.000
_cell.length_b   1.000
_cell.length_c   1.000
_cell.angle_alpha   90.00
_cell.angle_beta   90.00
_cell.angle_gamma   90.00
#
_symmetry.space_group_name_H-M   'P 1'
#
loop_
_entity.id
_entity.type
_entity.pdbx_description
1 polymer ?
#
loop_
_entity_poly.entity_id
_entity_poly.type
_entity_poly.pdbx_seq_one_letter_code
_entity_poly.pdbx_strand_id
1 'polypeptide(L)'
;MAAQDQVGTAGLRDIEVQLPDGETRRFGDLAPRAALVVNVASKCGFTPQYEGLEALHREFGPRGLAVIGMPCNQFLFQEPGDDAQIAEFCSLNYGVTFPLLAKGRVNGRGAAQLFRELRKAKDPEGAAGLVRWNFEKFVVGQDPAGARAPAVVRFRSAVAPDDPALRAAVEAALAA
;
A
#
# COMPACT_ATOMS: atom_id res chain seq x y z
N MET A 1 0.10 -10.69 33.59
CA MET A 1 0.23 -9.33 33.03
C MET A 1 0.76 -9.50 31.62
N ALA A 2 -0.10 -9.41 30.63
CA ALA A 2 0.29 -9.49 29.25
C ALA A 2 0.98 -8.17 28.86
N ALA A 3 2.23 -8.26 28.42
CA ALA A 3 2.92 -7.16 27.79
C ALA A 3 2.14 -6.79 26.54
N GLN A 4 1.56 -5.61 26.52
CA GLN A 4 1.01 -5.01 25.32
C GLN A 4 2.19 -4.70 24.43
N ASP A 5 2.36 -5.51 23.37
CA ASP A 5 3.24 -5.20 22.25
C ASP A 5 2.76 -3.90 21.61
N GLN A 6 3.26 -2.79 22.13
CA GLN A 6 3.30 -1.55 21.39
C GLN A 6 4.38 -1.74 20.33
N VAL A 7 3.97 -2.25 19.16
CA VAL A 7 4.80 -2.16 17.98
C VAL A 7 4.91 -0.68 17.64
N GLY A 8 5.97 -0.07 18.15
CA GLY A 8 6.35 1.27 17.75
C GLY A 8 6.57 1.28 16.23
N THR A 9 6.32 2.34 15.60
CA THR A 9 6.33 2.56 14.16
C THR A 9 7.72 2.55 13.52
N ALA A 10 8.77 2.58 14.31
CA ALA A 10 10.07 2.05 13.87
C ALA A 10 9.89 0.66 13.24
N GLY A 11 8.95 -0.14 13.76
CA GLY A 11 8.60 -1.45 13.24
C GLY A 11 7.99 -1.49 11.84
N LEU A 12 7.23 -0.48 11.38
CA LEU A 12 6.61 -0.54 10.04
C LEU A 12 7.67 -0.51 8.93
N ARG A 13 8.70 0.29 9.08
CA ARG A 13 9.78 0.41 8.10
C ARG A 13 10.69 -0.82 8.07
N ASP A 14 10.80 -1.53 9.18
CA ASP A 14 11.62 -2.73 9.33
C ASP A 14 10.89 -4.01 8.90
N ILE A 15 9.60 -3.92 8.59
CA ILE A 15 8.82 -5.06 8.11
C ILE A 15 9.43 -5.58 6.80
N GLU A 16 9.70 -6.87 6.77
CA GLU A 16 10.12 -7.56 5.55
C GLU A 16 8.92 -7.79 4.63
N VAL A 17 9.11 -7.44 3.37
CA VAL A 17 8.16 -7.66 2.29
C VAL A 17 8.79 -8.51 1.21
N GLN A 18 8.01 -9.36 0.59
CA GLN A 18 8.48 -10.21 -0.51
C GLN A 18 8.18 -9.54 -1.85
N LEU A 19 9.16 -9.61 -2.75
CA LEU A 19 9.07 -9.16 -4.14
C LEU A 19 8.68 -10.34 -5.05
N PRO A 20 8.15 -10.07 -6.26
CA PRO A 20 7.73 -11.12 -7.19
C PRO A 20 8.85 -12.09 -7.63
N ASP A 21 10.10 -11.66 -7.58
CA ASP A 21 11.29 -12.48 -7.88
C ASP A 21 11.73 -13.38 -6.72
N GLY A 22 11.04 -13.32 -5.58
CA GLY A 22 11.36 -14.07 -4.37
C GLY A 22 12.35 -13.36 -3.43
N GLU A 23 12.88 -12.19 -3.81
CA GLU A 23 13.68 -11.39 -2.90
C GLU A 23 12.85 -10.87 -1.73
N THR A 24 13.51 -10.75 -0.59
CA THR A 24 12.94 -10.09 0.60
C THR A 24 13.63 -8.76 0.83
N ARG A 25 12.86 -7.71 1.07
CA ARG A 25 13.38 -6.37 1.39
C ARG A 25 12.62 -5.76 2.55
N ARG A 26 13.24 -4.82 3.23
CA ARG A 26 12.52 -4.01 4.23
C ARG A 26 11.62 -3.01 3.52
N PHE A 27 10.43 -2.83 4.04
CA PHE A 27 9.47 -1.84 3.50
C PHE A 27 10.08 -0.43 3.42
N GLY A 28 10.85 -0.03 4.43
CA GLY A 28 11.51 1.27 4.44
C GLY A 28 12.53 1.49 3.34
N ASP A 29 13.11 0.41 2.80
CA ASP A 29 14.06 0.50 1.68
C ASP A 29 13.35 0.76 0.34
N LEU A 30 12.10 0.32 0.21
CA LEU A 30 11.25 0.61 -0.95
C LEU A 30 10.65 2.01 -0.90
N ALA A 31 10.45 2.55 0.29
CA ALA A 31 9.78 3.83 0.52
C ALA A 31 10.64 4.74 1.42
N PRO A 32 11.68 5.36 0.88
CA PRO A 32 12.64 6.10 1.71
C PRO A 32 12.03 7.33 2.39
N ARG A 33 11.00 7.94 1.85
CA ARG A 33 10.31 9.10 2.47
C ARG A 33 8.85 8.84 2.77
N ALA A 34 8.05 8.53 1.78
CA ALA A 34 6.62 8.26 1.93
C ALA A 34 6.20 7.12 1.03
N ALA A 35 5.13 6.43 1.40
CA ALA A 35 4.54 5.37 0.58
C ALA A 35 3.04 5.58 0.39
N LEU A 36 2.54 5.14 -0.76
CA LEU A 36 1.13 4.85 -1.01
C LEU A 36 1.01 3.35 -1.26
N VAL A 37 0.53 2.62 -0.27
CA VAL A 37 0.36 1.16 -0.35
C VAL A 37 -1.07 0.83 -0.74
N VAL A 38 -1.24 -0.02 -1.75
CA VAL A 38 -2.54 -0.37 -2.33
C VAL A 38 -2.62 -1.88 -2.55
N ASN A 39 -3.71 -2.51 -2.11
CA ASN A 39 -4.01 -3.88 -2.51
C ASN A 39 -4.70 -3.87 -3.88
N VAL A 40 -4.15 -4.57 -4.85
CA VAL A 40 -4.53 -4.45 -6.25
C VAL A 40 -5.07 -5.74 -6.84
N ALA A 41 -5.84 -5.62 -7.93
CA ALA A 41 -6.38 -6.76 -8.68
C ALA A 41 -6.55 -6.42 -10.16
N SER A 42 -6.43 -7.43 -11.01
CA SER A 42 -6.47 -7.29 -12.48
C SER A 42 -7.88 -7.35 -13.07
N LYS A 43 -8.87 -7.87 -12.32
CA LYS A 43 -10.25 -8.13 -12.80
C LYS A 43 -11.31 -7.48 -11.91
N CYS A 44 -11.07 -6.26 -11.46
CA CYS A 44 -11.96 -5.49 -10.60
C CYS A 44 -12.54 -4.29 -11.37
N GLY A 45 -13.72 -3.83 -11.00
CA GLY A 45 -14.28 -2.57 -11.51
C GLY A 45 -13.40 -1.36 -11.21
N PHE A 46 -12.57 -1.43 -10.17
CA PHE A 46 -11.59 -0.39 -9.81
C PHE A 46 -10.21 -0.56 -10.47
N THR A 47 -9.98 -1.62 -11.26
CA THR A 47 -8.70 -1.85 -11.94
C THR A 47 -8.22 -0.65 -12.77
N PRO A 48 -9.09 0.16 -13.42
CA PRO A 48 -8.66 1.39 -14.08
C PRO A 48 -7.97 2.41 -13.16
N GLN A 49 -8.08 2.30 -11.84
CA GLN A 49 -7.33 3.13 -10.90
C GLN A 49 -5.81 2.95 -10.99
N TYR A 50 -5.31 1.89 -11.63
CA TYR A 50 -3.88 1.75 -11.94
C TYR A 50 -3.32 2.96 -12.69
N GLU A 51 -4.11 3.54 -13.61
CA GLU A 51 -3.70 4.74 -14.36
C GLU A 51 -3.41 5.92 -13.42
N GLY A 52 -4.31 6.19 -12.49
CA GLY A 52 -4.14 7.26 -11.50
C GLY A 52 -3.02 6.97 -10.50
N LEU A 53 -2.82 5.72 -10.10
CA LEU A 53 -1.71 5.32 -9.24
C LEU A 53 -0.36 5.53 -9.93
N GLU A 54 -0.25 5.16 -11.21
CA GLU A 54 0.95 5.41 -12.00
C GLU A 54 1.21 6.91 -12.18
N ALA A 55 0.16 7.71 -12.40
CA ALA A 55 0.27 9.16 -12.48
C ALA A 55 0.82 9.76 -11.18
N LEU A 56 0.32 9.32 -10.02
CA LEU A 56 0.86 9.74 -8.71
C LEU A 56 2.33 9.33 -8.55
N HIS A 57 2.67 8.12 -8.97
CA HIS A 57 4.04 7.63 -8.87
C HIS A 57 5.00 8.48 -9.70
N ARG A 58 4.62 8.84 -10.91
CA ARG A 58 5.44 9.69 -11.78
C ARG A 58 5.55 11.13 -11.28
N GLU A 59 4.46 11.69 -10.78
CA GLU A 59 4.41 13.06 -10.27
C GLU A 59 5.21 13.23 -8.97
N PHE A 60 4.97 12.35 -8.00
CA PHE A 60 5.53 12.48 -6.65
C PHE A 60 6.78 11.62 -6.41
N GLY A 61 7.08 10.68 -7.29
CA GLY A 61 8.25 9.82 -7.18
C GLY A 61 9.56 10.60 -7.03
N PRO A 62 9.83 11.64 -7.85
CA PRO A 62 11.02 12.49 -7.69
C PRO A 62 11.09 13.22 -6.34
N ARG A 63 9.96 13.39 -5.65
CA ARG A 63 9.88 13.97 -4.32
C ARG A 63 10.00 12.94 -3.19
N GLY A 64 10.08 11.66 -3.53
CA GLY A 64 10.28 10.57 -2.57
C GLY A 64 9.06 9.73 -2.22
N LEU A 65 7.95 9.84 -2.97
CA LEU A 65 6.82 8.92 -2.85
C LEU A 65 7.13 7.61 -3.56
N ALA A 66 6.94 6.49 -2.88
CA ALA A 66 6.83 5.18 -3.51
C ALA A 66 5.36 4.73 -3.51
N VAL A 67 4.77 4.54 -4.70
CA VAL A 67 3.53 3.79 -4.83
C VAL A 67 3.91 2.31 -4.83
N ILE A 68 3.24 1.50 -3.99
CA ILE A 68 3.55 0.08 -3.82
C ILE A 68 2.25 -0.71 -3.91
N GLY A 69 2.13 -1.57 -4.91
CA GLY A 69 0.98 -2.46 -5.09
C GLY A 69 1.24 -3.84 -4.51
N MET A 70 0.26 -4.40 -3.78
CA MET A 70 0.29 -5.82 -3.39
C MET A 70 -0.91 -6.53 -4.04
N PRO A 71 -0.67 -7.42 -5.01
CA PRO A 71 -1.74 -8.22 -5.61
C PRO A 71 -2.39 -9.13 -4.56
N CYS A 72 -3.72 -9.18 -4.54
CA CYS A 72 -4.48 -9.97 -3.59
C CYS A 72 -5.71 -10.59 -4.24
N ASN A 73 -5.88 -11.91 -4.06
CA ASN A 73 -6.99 -12.68 -4.65
C ASN A 73 -8.15 -12.95 -3.68
N GLN A 74 -8.21 -12.24 -2.54
CA GLN A 74 -9.21 -12.52 -1.49
C GLN A 74 -10.60 -11.94 -1.80
N PHE A 75 -10.71 -11.05 -2.78
CA PHE A 75 -11.95 -10.36 -3.12
C PHE A 75 -12.53 -10.92 -4.42
N LEU A 76 -13.42 -11.90 -4.30
CA LEU A 76 -14.10 -12.60 -5.39
C LEU A 76 -13.15 -13.16 -6.47
N PHE A 77 -11.95 -13.58 -6.07
CA PHE A 77 -10.96 -14.17 -6.99
C PHE A 77 -10.62 -13.27 -8.20
N GLN A 78 -10.57 -11.97 -7.97
CA GLN A 78 -10.31 -10.97 -9.04
C GLN A 78 -8.82 -10.78 -9.35
N GLU A 79 -7.93 -11.53 -8.71
CA GLU A 79 -6.49 -11.57 -9.01
C GLU A 79 -6.00 -13.02 -9.12
N PRO A 80 -6.46 -13.79 -10.13
CA PRO A 80 -6.17 -15.22 -10.22
C PRO A 80 -4.77 -15.54 -10.76
N GLY A 81 -4.10 -14.59 -11.43
CA GLY A 81 -2.79 -14.78 -12.03
C GLY A 81 -1.68 -15.02 -11.01
N ASP A 82 -0.54 -15.53 -11.47
CA ASP A 82 0.70 -15.53 -10.72
C ASP A 82 1.42 -14.17 -10.81
N ASP A 83 2.51 -14.00 -10.07
CA ASP A 83 3.22 -12.71 -10.02
C ASP A 83 3.73 -12.26 -11.39
N ALA A 84 4.19 -13.18 -12.25
CA ALA A 84 4.67 -12.86 -13.59
C ALA A 84 3.52 -12.38 -14.50
N GLN A 85 2.39 -13.08 -14.47
CA GLN A 85 1.19 -12.72 -15.23
C GLN A 85 0.64 -11.36 -14.79
N ILE A 86 0.64 -11.08 -13.49
CA ILE A 86 0.19 -9.80 -12.94
C ILE A 86 1.12 -8.66 -13.37
N ALA A 87 2.42 -8.85 -13.29
CA ALA A 87 3.40 -7.85 -13.72
C ALA A 87 3.25 -7.54 -15.22
N GLU A 88 3.06 -8.55 -16.06
CA GLU A 88 2.82 -8.39 -17.49
C GLU A 88 1.52 -7.62 -17.75
N PHE A 89 0.43 -7.99 -17.09
CA PHE A 89 -0.85 -7.29 -17.19
C PHE A 89 -0.71 -5.81 -16.85
N CYS A 90 -0.08 -5.48 -15.74
CA CYS A 90 0.11 -4.10 -15.27
C CYS A 90 0.95 -3.28 -16.27
N SER A 91 2.02 -3.87 -16.77
CA SER A 91 2.92 -3.22 -17.74
C SER A 91 2.21 -2.96 -19.07
N LEU A 92 1.56 -3.98 -19.65
CA LEU A 92 0.95 -3.90 -20.97
C LEU A 92 -0.32 -3.03 -21.00
N ASN A 93 -1.14 -3.08 -19.95
CA ASN A 93 -2.44 -2.38 -19.97
C ASN A 93 -2.37 -0.98 -19.37
N TYR A 94 -1.48 -0.72 -18.40
CA TYR A 94 -1.44 0.55 -17.67
C TYR A 94 -0.05 1.19 -17.60
N GLY A 95 0.96 0.57 -18.19
CA GLY A 95 2.32 1.10 -18.15
C GLY A 95 2.88 1.28 -16.73
N VAL A 96 2.49 0.42 -15.80
CA VAL A 96 2.88 0.51 -14.40
C VAL A 96 4.40 0.39 -14.26
N THR A 97 5.00 1.38 -13.58
CA THR A 97 6.43 1.41 -13.26
C THR A 97 6.71 1.36 -11.77
N PHE A 98 5.69 1.55 -10.92
CA PHE A 98 5.86 1.43 -9.49
C PHE A 98 6.04 -0.03 -9.06
N PRO A 99 6.73 -0.29 -7.92
CA PRO A 99 6.99 -1.65 -7.46
C PRO A 99 5.70 -2.38 -7.06
N LEU A 100 5.65 -3.66 -7.43
CA LEU A 100 4.68 -4.62 -6.93
C LEU A 100 5.37 -5.53 -5.91
N LEU A 101 4.66 -5.86 -4.85
CA LEU A 101 5.02 -6.94 -3.94
C LEU A 101 4.54 -8.27 -4.50
N ALA A 102 5.09 -9.37 -4.00
CA ALA A 102 4.56 -10.69 -4.28
C ALA A 102 3.07 -10.77 -3.88
N LYS A 103 2.29 -11.47 -4.67
CA LYS A 103 0.86 -11.72 -4.39
C LYS A 103 0.71 -12.30 -2.98
N GLY A 104 -0.23 -11.75 -2.22
CA GLY A 104 -0.41 -12.13 -0.82
C GLY A 104 -1.81 -11.90 -0.29
N ARG A 105 -1.99 -12.16 0.99
CA ARG A 105 -3.24 -11.96 1.72
C ARG A 105 -3.18 -10.64 2.50
N VAL A 106 -4.28 -9.91 2.51
CA VAL A 106 -4.43 -8.68 3.31
C VAL A 106 -5.25 -8.90 4.58
N ASN A 107 -6.04 -9.97 4.63
CA ASN A 107 -6.94 -10.30 5.74
C ASN A 107 -6.74 -11.72 6.24
N GLY A 108 -7.14 -11.95 7.50
CA GLY A 108 -7.20 -13.27 8.11
C GLY A 108 -5.84 -13.86 8.45
N ARG A 109 -5.85 -15.18 8.71
CA ARG A 109 -4.63 -15.94 8.98
C ARG A 109 -3.72 -15.93 7.74
N GLY A 110 -2.45 -15.64 7.92
CA GLY A 110 -1.49 -15.52 6.82
C GLY A 110 -1.52 -14.17 6.09
N ALA A 111 -2.24 -13.18 6.60
CA ALA A 111 -2.13 -11.82 6.09
C ALA A 111 -0.69 -11.31 6.21
N ALA A 112 -0.21 -10.63 5.17
CA ALA A 112 1.10 -10.01 5.16
C ALA A 112 1.27 -9.08 6.37
N GLN A 113 2.44 -9.12 7.01
CA GLN A 113 2.69 -8.34 8.22
C GLN A 113 2.47 -6.85 7.98
N LEU A 114 2.88 -6.34 6.82
CA LEU A 114 2.63 -4.95 6.42
C LEU A 114 1.15 -4.59 6.51
N PHE A 115 0.26 -5.42 5.95
CA PHE A 115 -1.18 -5.15 5.99
C PHE A 115 -1.79 -5.35 7.38
N ARG A 116 -1.24 -6.25 8.19
CA ARG A 116 -1.67 -6.37 9.60
C ARG A 116 -1.46 -5.06 10.37
N GLU A 117 -0.37 -4.37 10.10
CA GLU A 117 -0.09 -3.06 10.71
C GLU A 117 -0.91 -1.93 10.07
N LEU A 118 -0.96 -1.85 8.74
CA LEU A 118 -1.70 -0.80 8.03
C LEU A 118 -3.20 -0.80 8.39
N ARG A 119 -3.80 -1.98 8.59
CA ARG A 119 -5.22 -2.11 8.95
C ARG A 119 -5.61 -1.53 10.31
N LYS A 120 -4.63 -1.22 11.17
CA LYS A 120 -4.87 -0.53 12.45
C LYS A 120 -5.28 0.92 12.22
N ALA A 121 -4.93 1.51 11.09
CA ALA A 121 -5.34 2.86 10.72
C ALA A 121 -6.85 2.92 10.49
N LYS A 122 -7.45 4.00 10.97
CA LYS A 122 -8.86 4.32 10.75
C LYS A 122 -9.03 5.03 9.41
N ASP A 123 -10.16 4.78 8.76
CA ASP A 123 -10.60 5.58 7.62
C ASP A 123 -11.18 6.94 8.10
N PRO A 124 -11.57 7.84 7.18
CA PRO A 124 -12.14 9.13 7.55
C PRO A 124 -13.45 9.03 8.37
N GLU A 125 -14.14 7.89 8.31
CA GLU A 125 -15.36 7.60 9.07
C GLU A 125 -15.05 7.01 10.45
N GLY A 126 -13.78 6.81 10.77
CA GLY A 126 -13.32 6.29 12.06
C GLY A 126 -13.25 4.76 12.15
N ALA A 127 -13.44 4.03 11.05
CA ALA A 127 -13.39 2.57 11.03
C ALA A 127 -12.00 2.03 10.71
N ALA A 128 -11.49 1.18 11.59
CA ALA A 128 -10.27 0.39 11.40
C ALA A 128 -10.62 -1.08 11.05
N GLY A 129 -9.61 -1.94 10.95
CA GLY A 129 -9.79 -3.37 10.78
C GLY A 129 -9.72 -3.83 9.32
N LEU A 130 -10.49 -4.85 8.96
CA LEU A 130 -10.35 -5.55 7.68
C LEU A 130 -10.33 -4.63 6.46
N VAL A 131 -9.47 -4.96 5.51
CA VAL A 131 -9.56 -4.45 4.13
C VAL A 131 -10.87 -5.01 3.55
N ARG A 132 -11.71 -4.13 3.01
CA ARG A 132 -13.08 -4.51 2.59
C ARG A 132 -13.17 -4.89 1.12
N TRP A 133 -12.29 -4.32 0.30
CA TRP A 133 -12.29 -4.56 -1.14
C TRP A 133 -10.92 -4.28 -1.78
N ASN A 134 -10.79 -4.56 -3.08
CA ASN A 134 -9.60 -4.20 -3.86
C ASN A 134 -9.41 -2.67 -3.91
N PHE A 135 -8.19 -2.22 -4.07
CA PHE A 135 -7.80 -0.81 -4.20
C PHE A 135 -8.10 0.06 -2.96
N GLU A 136 -8.05 -0.51 -1.77
CA GLU A 136 -7.87 0.32 -0.57
C GLU A 136 -6.46 0.89 -0.53
N LYS A 137 -6.34 2.11 -0.05
CA LYS A 137 -5.11 2.88 -0.10
C LYS A 137 -4.69 3.32 1.29
N PHE A 138 -3.39 3.22 1.54
CA PHE A 138 -2.78 3.62 2.80
C PHE A 138 -1.61 4.55 2.49
N VAL A 139 -1.74 5.83 2.84
CA VAL A 139 -0.64 6.78 2.75
C VAL A 139 0.18 6.68 4.03
N VAL A 140 1.45 6.37 3.89
CA VAL A 140 2.39 6.19 5.00
C VAL A 140 3.41 7.32 4.93
N GLY A 141 3.38 8.22 5.91
CA GLY A 141 4.36 9.27 6.06
C GLY A 141 5.59 8.81 6.84
N GLN A 142 6.62 9.64 6.86
CA GLN A 142 7.73 9.50 7.81
C GLN A 142 7.44 10.29 9.08
N ASP A 143 8.02 9.84 10.18
CA ASP A 143 8.33 10.73 11.28
C ASP A 143 9.80 11.14 11.16
N PRO A 144 10.08 12.39 10.80
CA PRO A 144 11.45 12.85 10.62
C PRO A 144 12.27 12.88 11.91
N ALA A 145 11.61 12.85 13.06
CA ALA A 145 12.27 12.86 14.38
C ALA A 145 12.49 11.46 14.98
N GLY A 146 12.00 10.39 14.33
CA GLY A 146 12.11 9.02 14.84
C GLY A 146 11.38 8.78 16.17
N ALA A 147 10.55 9.72 16.60
CA ALA A 147 9.93 9.72 17.93
C ALA A 147 8.43 9.43 17.92
N ARG A 148 7.80 9.46 16.76
CA ARG A 148 6.38 9.15 16.56
C ARG A 148 6.17 8.12 15.44
N ALA A 149 5.06 7.43 15.57
CA ALA A 149 4.55 6.57 14.53
C ALA A 149 4.40 7.30 13.19
N PRO A 150 4.87 6.73 12.04
CA PRO A 150 4.46 7.26 10.76
C PRO A 150 2.95 7.38 10.76
N ALA A 151 2.44 8.56 10.42
CA ALA A 151 1.02 8.74 10.25
C ALA A 151 0.57 7.87 9.08
N VAL A 152 -0.37 6.97 9.33
CA VAL A 152 -1.02 6.20 8.27
C VAL A 152 -2.41 6.79 8.04
N VAL A 153 -2.66 7.26 6.83
CA VAL A 153 -3.97 7.75 6.42
C VAL A 153 -4.60 6.73 5.47
N ARG A 154 -5.78 6.26 5.81
CA ARG A 154 -6.47 5.18 5.09
C ARG A 154 -7.61 5.73 4.24
N PHE A 155 -7.71 5.25 3.00
CA PHE A 155 -8.79 5.54 2.08
C PHE A 155 -9.41 4.26 1.56
N ARG A 156 -10.73 4.19 1.51
CA ARG A 156 -11.45 3.05 0.97
C ARG A 156 -11.36 3.01 -0.56
N SER A 157 -11.75 1.88 -1.13
CA SER A 157 -11.57 1.55 -2.55
C SER A 157 -12.14 2.58 -3.52
N ALA A 158 -13.31 3.15 -3.20
CA ALA A 158 -13.99 4.12 -4.05
C ALA A 158 -13.29 5.48 -4.17
N VAL A 159 -12.38 5.79 -3.24
CA VAL A 159 -11.60 7.03 -3.32
C VAL A 159 -10.56 6.87 -4.44
N ALA A 160 -10.71 7.66 -5.50
CA ALA A 160 -9.83 7.60 -6.64
C ALA A 160 -8.43 8.17 -6.33
N PRO A 161 -7.39 7.76 -7.05
CA PRO A 161 -6.03 8.29 -6.83
C PRO A 161 -5.88 9.80 -7.00
N ASP A 162 -6.72 10.43 -7.82
CA ASP A 162 -6.76 11.88 -8.06
C ASP A 162 -7.64 12.65 -7.07
N ASP A 163 -8.26 11.96 -6.11
CA ASP A 163 -9.08 12.60 -5.09
C ASP A 163 -8.27 13.65 -4.31
N PRO A 164 -8.79 14.87 -4.13
CA PRO A 164 -8.08 15.94 -3.43
C PRO A 164 -7.64 15.58 -2.01
N ALA A 165 -8.43 14.79 -1.27
CA ALA A 165 -8.08 14.39 0.08
C ALA A 165 -6.91 13.39 0.11
N LEU A 166 -6.87 12.46 -0.86
CA LEU A 166 -5.76 11.54 -1.00
C LEU A 166 -4.49 12.29 -1.40
N ARG A 167 -4.57 13.18 -2.38
CA ARG A 167 -3.44 14.01 -2.80
C ARG A 167 -2.90 14.88 -1.65
N ALA A 168 -3.79 15.49 -0.85
CA ALA A 168 -3.40 16.26 0.33
C ALA A 168 -2.67 15.40 1.37
N ALA A 169 -3.12 14.16 1.58
CA ALA A 169 -2.43 13.22 2.47
C ALA A 169 -1.02 12.86 1.96
N VAL A 170 -0.86 12.65 0.65
CA VAL A 170 0.45 12.44 0.02
C VAL A 170 1.36 13.65 0.20
N GLU A 171 0.86 14.85 -0.04
CA GLU A 171 1.62 16.11 0.18
C GLU A 171 2.06 16.24 1.63
N ALA A 172 1.18 15.98 2.58
CA ALA A 172 1.50 16.04 4.01
C ALA A 172 2.56 14.98 4.40
N ALA A 173 2.47 13.78 3.86
CA ALA A 173 3.44 12.71 4.10
C ALA A 173 4.84 13.05 3.56
N LEU A 174 4.91 13.79 2.46
CA LEU A 174 6.19 14.23 1.86
C LEU A 174 6.78 15.46 2.52
N ALA A 175 5.96 16.27 3.19
CA ALA A 175 6.38 17.49 3.89
C ALA A 175 6.96 17.23 5.28
N ALA A 176 6.67 16.05 5.84
CA ALA A 176 7.11 15.64 7.18
C ALA A 176 8.61 15.32 7.26
#